data_67f1ea22423cfdd76e4f203d60ef74c4
#
_entry.id   67f1ea22423cfdd76e4f203d60ef74c4
#
_cell.length_a   1.000
_cell.length_b   1.000
_cell.length_c   1.000
_cell.angle_alpha   90.00
_cell.angle_beta   90.00
_cell.angle_gamma   90.00
#
_symmetry.space_group_name_H-M   'P 1'
#
loop_
_entity.id
_entity.type
_entity.pdbx_description
1 polymer ?
#
loop_
_entity_poly.entity_id
_entity_poly.type
_entity_poly.pdbx_seq_one_letter_code
_entity_poly.pdbx_strand_id
1 'polypeptide(L)'
;MTIQISQPPDSASRYLRWAAILFAIGFGIHGLDHLRRGMSASPPFVMVGGMIQGLFVVAAVVMALTQRPRAPEAAIAVGFGSAVVFTYAHLLPTFLPGYQDSFISPPHINVTWFSWFSALAEIGTGIVFAIVSMRARRSVEKASAPLLRLQPRHGVSR
;
A
#
# COMPACT_ATOMS: atom_id res chain seq x y z
N MET A 1 10.00 -4.93 33.09
CA MET A 1 8.55 -4.87 32.78
C MET A 1 8.38 -5.11 31.30
N THR A 2 8.05 -6.32 30.88
CA THR A 2 7.94 -6.68 29.44
C THR A 2 6.53 -6.30 28.98
N ILE A 3 6.42 -5.31 28.11
CA ILE A 3 5.14 -4.95 27.49
C ILE A 3 4.79 -6.08 26.50
N GLN A 4 3.84 -6.92 26.85
CA GLN A 4 3.25 -7.87 25.89
C GLN A 4 2.42 -7.07 24.90
N ILE A 5 2.97 -6.90 23.69
CA ILE A 5 2.20 -6.36 22.56
C ILE A 5 1.21 -7.46 22.15
N SER A 6 -0.08 -7.20 22.36
CA SER A 6 -1.14 -8.16 21.98
C SER A 6 -1.08 -8.38 20.46
N GLN A 7 -0.93 -9.64 20.07
CA GLN A 7 -0.99 -10.04 18.66
C GLN A 7 -2.43 -9.86 18.14
N PRO A 8 -2.59 -9.45 16.88
CA PRO A 8 -3.93 -9.38 16.28
C PRO A 8 -4.58 -10.77 16.27
N PRO A 9 -5.92 -10.85 16.32
CA PRO A 9 -6.63 -12.11 16.17
C PRO A 9 -6.21 -12.84 14.89
N ASP A 10 -6.09 -14.17 14.92
CA ASP A 10 -5.60 -14.98 13.77
C ASP A 10 -6.30 -14.67 12.44
N SER A 11 -7.60 -14.36 12.50
CA SER A 11 -8.37 -13.94 11.32
C SER A 11 -7.89 -12.60 10.74
N ALA A 12 -7.61 -11.60 11.57
CA ALA A 12 -7.15 -10.27 11.11
C ALA A 12 -5.77 -10.35 10.45
N SER A 13 -4.86 -11.14 11.02
CA SER A 13 -3.53 -11.37 10.45
C SER A 13 -3.59 -12.13 9.12
N ARG A 14 -4.51 -13.08 8.99
CA ARG A 14 -4.74 -13.83 7.76
C ARG A 14 -5.26 -12.92 6.64
N TYR A 15 -6.26 -12.07 6.92
CA TYR A 15 -6.78 -11.12 5.93
C TYR A 15 -5.72 -10.12 5.48
N LEU A 16 -4.89 -9.63 6.41
CA LEU A 16 -3.79 -8.72 6.08
C LEU A 16 -2.78 -9.38 5.12
N ARG A 17 -2.42 -10.64 5.35
CA ARG A 17 -1.53 -11.40 4.45
C ARG A 17 -2.12 -11.55 3.05
N TRP A 18 -3.41 -11.94 2.94
CA TRP A 18 -4.06 -12.05 1.64
C TRP A 18 -4.15 -10.73 0.91
N ALA A 19 -4.47 -9.64 1.61
CA ALA A 19 -4.47 -8.30 1.03
C ALA A 19 -3.07 -7.88 0.55
N ALA A 20 -2.01 -8.23 1.28
CA ALA A 20 -0.63 -7.99 0.87
C ALA A 20 -0.26 -8.78 -0.39
N ILE A 21 -0.67 -10.05 -0.50
CA ILE A 21 -0.44 -10.88 -1.70
C ILE A 21 -1.17 -10.29 -2.90
N LEU A 22 -2.44 -9.91 -2.74
CA LEU A 22 -3.22 -9.29 -3.82
C LEU A 22 -2.59 -7.98 -4.28
N PHE A 23 -2.11 -7.16 -3.35
CA PHE A 23 -1.44 -5.91 -3.70
C PHE A 23 -0.10 -6.16 -4.42
N ALA A 24 0.69 -7.16 -3.99
CA ALA A 24 1.91 -7.55 -4.69
C ALA A 24 1.64 -8.03 -6.12
N ILE A 25 0.54 -8.75 -6.33
CA ILE A 25 0.10 -9.18 -7.67
C ILE A 25 -0.30 -7.97 -8.52
N GLY A 26 -1.12 -7.05 -7.98
CA GLY A 26 -1.51 -5.83 -8.69
C GLY A 26 -0.32 -4.98 -9.11
N PHE A 27 0.63 -4.76 -8.19
CA PHE A 27 1.90 -4.08 -8.45
C PHE A 27 2.73 -4.79 -9.53
N GLY A 28 2.83 -6.12 -9.45
CA GLY A 28 3.55 -6.92 -10.44
C GLY A 28 2.93 -6.83 -11.84
N ILE A 29 1.59 -6.89 -11.95
CA ILE A 29 0.87 -6.73 -13.22
C ILE A 29 1.14 -5.35 -13.83
N HIS A 30 1.17 -4.30 -13.01
CA HIS A 30 1.48 -2.94 -13.48
C HIS A 30 2.94 -2.82 -13.94
N GLY A 31 3.87 -3.41 -13.21
CA GLY A 31 5.28 -3.51 -13.65
C GLY A 31 5.44 -4.24 -14.99
N LEU A 32 4.66 -5.30 -15.23
CA LEU A 32 4.63 -6.00 -16.52
C LEU A 32 4.12 -5.11 -17.66
N ASP A 33 3.17 -4.20 -17.39
CA ASP A 33 2.72 -3.24 -18.42
C ASP A 33 3.83 -2.26 -18.81
N HIS A 34 4.60 -1.75 -17.85
CA HIS A 34 5.78 -0.92 -18.15
C HIS A 34 6.80 -1.67 -19.00
N LEU A 35 7.08 -2.94 -18.70
CA LEU A 35 7.97 -3.76 -19.53
C LEU A 35 7.43 -3.97 -20.95
N ARG A 36 6.12 -4.26 -21.07
CA ARG A 36 5.45 -4.43 -22.36
C ARG A 36 5.47 -3.14 -23.20
N ARG A 37 5.22 -1.99 -22.57
CA ARG A 37 5.23 -0.67 -23.25
C ARG A 37 6.62 -0.24 -23.65
N GLY A 38 7.65 -0.74 -22.99
CA GLY A 38 9.04 -0.33 -23.11
C GLY A 38 9.42 0.73 -22.07
N MET A 39 10.63 0.61 -21.56
CA MET A 39 11.13 1.47 -20.47
C MET A 39 11.22 2.95 -20.83
N SER A 40 11.23 3.28 -22.12
CA SER A 40 11.23 4.66 -22.62
C SER A 40 9.84 5.24 -22.87
N ALA A 41 8.78 4.45 -22.65
CA ALA A 41 7.40 4.90 -22.86
C ALA A 41 6.94 5.89 -21.79
N SER A 42 7.50 5.79 -20.61
CA SER A 42 7.20 6.70 -19.49
C SER A 42 8.35 7.69 -19.27
N PRO A 43 8.06 8.93 -18.84
CA PRO A 43 9.09 9.90 -18.49
C PRO A 43 10.05 9.36 -17.40
N PRO A 44 11.35 9.72 -17.44
CA PRO A 44 12.33 9.24 -16.46
C PRO A 44 11.93 9.51 -15.00
N PHE A 45 11.32 10.66 -14.73
CA PHE A 45 10.85 10.99 -13.37
C PHE A 45 9.79 9.99 -12.86
N VAL A 46 8.84 9.61 -13.74
CA VAL A 46 7.80 8.62 -13.40
C VAL A 46 8.43 7.26 -13.14
N MET A 47 9.41 6.86 -13.97
CA MET A 47 10.12 5.59 -13.78
C MET A 47 10.89 5.54 -12.47
N VAL A 48 11.65 6.58 -12.14
CA VAL A 48 12.38 6.68 -10.87
C VAL A 48 11.42 6.70 -9.68
N GLY A 49 10.35 7.49 -9.78
CA GLY A 49 9.30 7.54 -8.76
C GLY A 49 8.66 6.16 -8.52
N GLY A 50 8.33 5.44 -9.61
CA GLY A 50 7.80 4.08 -9.55
C GLY A 50 8.77 3.08 -8.93
N MET A 51 10.07 3.17 -9.20
CA MET A 51 11.08 2.33 -8.56
C MET A 51 11.17 2.59 -7.06
N ILE A 52 11.19 3.85 -6.63
CA ILE A 52 11.19 4.22 -5.20
C ILE A 52 9.92 3.72 -4.54
N GLN A 53 8.76 3.95 -5.16
CA GLN A 53 7.47 3.42 -4.69
C GLN A 53 7.50 1.90 -4.56
N GLY A 54 8.09 1.20 -5.53
CA GLY A 54 8.27 -0.25 -5.51
C GLY A 54 9.02 -0.75 -4.27
N LEU A 55 10.06 -0.05 -3.82
CA LEU A 55 10.77 -0.40 -2.59
C LEU A 55 9.84 -0.32 -1.37
N PHE A 56 9.00 0.72 -1.28
CA PHE A 56 8.02 0.83 -0.20
C PHE A 56 6.95 -0.25 -0.27
N VAL A 57 6.47 -0.59 -1.48
CA VAL A 57 5.52 -1.70 -1.68
C VAL A 57 6.11 -3.01 -1.19
N VAL A 58 7.33 -3.36 -1.62
CA VAL A 58 8.02 -4.58 -1.19
C VAL A 58 8.20 -4.60 0.33
N ALA A 59 8.65 -3.49 0.93
CA ALA A 59 8.83 -3.39 2.37
C ALA A 59 7.51 -3.60 3.13
N ALA A 60 6.41 -2.94 2.73
CA ALA A 60 5.11 -3.07 3.37
C ALA A 60 4.54 -4.49 3.23
N VAL A 61 4.66 -5.10 2.04
CA VAL A 61 4.23 -6.48 1.78
C VAL A 61 5.02 -7.45 2.65
N VAL A 62 6.35 -7.35 2.69
CA VAL A 62 7.19 -8.21 3.54
C VAL A 62 6.83 -8.05 5.02
N MET A 63 6.63 -6.82 5.49
CA MET A 63 6.20 -6.57 6.87
C MET A 63 4.86 -7.23 7.18
N ALA A 64 3.89 -7.18 6.26
CA ALA A 64 2.58 -7.82 6.42
C ALA A 64 2.68 -9.35 6.42
N LEU A 65 3.46 -9.94 5.52
CA LEU A 65 3.66 -11.38 5.42
C LEU A 65 4.41 -11.93 6.65
N THR A 66 5.39 -11.18 7.17
CA THR A 66 6.16 -11.55 8.37
C THR A 66 5.54 -11.06 9.68
N GLN A 67 4.33 -10.50 9.63
CA GLN A 67 3.56 -10.05 10.79
C GLN A 67 4.32 -9.08 11.71
N ARG A 68 5.05 -8.14 11.14
CA ARG A 68 5.75 -7.11 11.92
C ARG A 68 4.75 -6.21 12.63
N PRO A 69 5.04 -5.73 13.86
CA PRO A 69 4.11 -4.92 14.64
C PRO A 69 3.61 -3.66 13.93
N ARG A 70 4.45 -3.03 13.10
CA ARG A 70 4.12 -1.83 12.32
C ARG A 70 3.61 -2.12 10.91
N ALA A 71 3.33 -3.39 10.58
CA ALA A 71 2.81 -3.76 9.26
C ALA A 71 1.50 -3.05 8.90
N PRO A 72 0.51 -2.90 9.82
CA PRO A 72 -0.72 -2.19 9.48
C PRO A 72 -0.49 -0.72 9.11
N GLU A 73 0.38 0.00 9.82
CA GLU A 73 0.70 1.40 9.53
C GLU A 73 1.40 1.55 8.17
N ALA A 74 2.40 0.71 7.92
CA ALA A 74 3.10 0.68 6.63
C ALA A 74 2.13 0.37 5.48
N ALA A 75 1.24 -0.61 5.66
CA ALA A 75 0.26 -1.00 4.65
C ALA A 75 -0.77 0.11 4.37
N ILE A 76 -1.22 0.85 5.39
CA ILE A 76 -2.13 2.00 5.23
C ILE A 76 -1.43 3.09 4.41
N ALA A 77 -0.22 3.47 4.80
CA ALA A 77 0.53 4.55 4.14
C ALA A 77 0.85 4.19 2.69
N VAL A 78 1.38 2.98 2.46
CA VAL A 78 1.81 2.55 1.13
C VAL A 78 0.61 2.25 0.23
N GLY A 79 -0.44 1.60 0.75
CA GLY A 79 -1.64 1.26 -0.04
C GLY A 79 -2.38 2.50 -0.54
N PHE A 80 -2.67 3.48 0.34
CA PHE A 80 -3.28 4.73 -0.10
C PHE A 80 -2.30 5.61 -0.89
N GLY A 81 -1.02 5.65 -0.49
CA GLY A 81 0.02 6.37 -1.23
C GLY A 81 0.12 5.89 -2.68
N SER A 82 0.16 4.57 -2.90
CA SER A 82 0.12 3.98 -4.24
C SER A 82 -1.15 4.41 -5.00
N ALA A 83 -2.32 4.28 -4.39
CA ALA A 83 -3.57 4.66 -5.06
C ALA A 83 -3.56 6.12 -5.54
N VAL A 84 -3.08 7.04 -4.71
CA VAL A 84 -2.97 8.47 -5.06
C VAL A 84 -1.94 8.68 -6.16
N VAL A 85 -0.74 8.14 -6.00
CA VAL A 85 0.37 8.36 -6.94
C VAL A 85 0.05 7.78 -8.32
N PHE A 86 -0.52 6.56 -8.39
CA PHE A 86 -0.86 5.93 -9.67
C PHE A 86 -2.08 6.57 -10.33
N THR A 87 -3.06 7.03 -9.55
CA THR A 87 -4.15 7.85 -10.09
C THR A 87 -3.59 9.13 -10.72
N TYR A 88 -2.71 9.84 -10.01
CA TYR A 88 -2.06 11.04 -10.54
C TYR A 88 -1.23 10.75 -11.78
N ALA A 89 -0.41 9.71 -11.76
CA ALA A 89 0.52 9.41 -12.84
C ALA A 89 -0.19 8.99 -14.13
N HIS A 90 -1.28 8.18 -14.03
CA HIS A 90 -1.84 7.49 -15.19
C HIS A 90 -3.28 7.89 -15.52
N LEU A 91 -4.12 8.19 -14.52
CA LEU A 91 -5.57 8.37 -14.73
C LEU A 91 -6.01 9.83 -14.82
N LEU A 92 -5.11 10.77 -14.56
CA LEU A 92 -5.41 12.20 -14.73
C LEU A 92 -4.83 12.72 -16.04
N PRO A 93 -5.41 13.79 -16.62
CA PRO A 93 -4.78 14.53 -17.71
C PRO A 93 -3.40 15.04 -17.32
N THR A 94 -2.55 15.25 -18.30
CA THR A 94 -1.19 15.78 -18.05
C THR A 94 -1.26 17.23 -17.60
N PHE A 95 -1.00 17.48 -16.33
CA PHE A 95 -0.85 18.83 -15.76
C PHE A 95 0.61 19.30 -15.77
N LEU A 96 1.54 18.35 -15.58
CA LEU A 96 2.97 18.62 -15.51
C LEU A 96 3.72 17.71 -16.50
N PRO A 97 4.06 18.20 -17.69
CA PRO A 97 4.83 17.44 -18.67
C PRO A 97 6.14 16.90 -18.07
N GLY A 98 6.44 15.64 -18.34
CA GLY A 98 7.62 14.96 -17.78
C GLY A 98 7.44 14.35 -16.38
N TYR A 99 6.35 14.67 -15.68
CA TYR A 99 6.05 14.17 -14.34
C TYR A 99 4.84 13.22 -14.29
N GLN A 100 4.20 12.99 -15.41
CA GLN A 100 3.06 12.09 -15.57
C GLN A 100 3.23 11.24 -16.83
N ASP A 101 2.74 10.01 -16.77
CA ASP A 101 2.57 9.06 -17.87
C ASP A 101 1.07 8.83 -18.10
N SER A 102 0.38 9.92 -18.41
CA SER A 102 -1.08 9.94 -18.54
C SER A 102 -1.57 9.00 -19.64
N PHE A 103 -2.58 8.18 -19.33
CA PHE A 103 -3.29 7.36 -20.33
C PHE A 103 -4.39 8.14 -21.05
N ILE A 104 -4.69 9.36 -20.58
CA ILE A 104 -5.74 10.23 -21.12
C ILE A 104 -5.14 11.24 -22.12
N SER A 105 -3.94 11.78 -21.80
CA SER A 105 -3.29 12.82 -22.61
C SER A 105 -2.18 12.25 -23.47
N PRO A 106 -1.99 12.75 -24.72
CA PRO A 106 -0.87 12.35 -25.55
C PRO A 106 0.48 12.50 -24.81
N PRO A 107 1.49 11.68 -25.15
CA PRO A 107 1.62 10.84 -26.35
C PRO A 107 1.03 9.41 -26.28
N HIS A 108 0.47 8.92 -25.17
CA HIS A 108 -0.13 7.57 -25.01
C HIS A 108 0.74 6.42 -25.55
N ILE A 109 2.04 6.45 -25.34
CA ILE A 109 2.97 5.48 -25.95
C ILE A 109 2.62 4.06 -25.54
N ASN A 110 2.20 3.25 -26.52
CA ASN A 110 1.81 1.85 -26.35
C ASN A 110 0.72 1.59 -25.29
N VAL A 111 -0.09 2.61 -24.94
CA VAL A 111 -1.22 2.43 -24.02
C VAL A 111 -2.29 1.57 -24.66
N THR A 112 -2.74 0.53 -23.97
CA THR A 112 -3.78 -0.39 -24.37
C THR A 112 -4.78 -0.62 -23.24
N TRP A 113 -5.81 -1.45 -23.47
CA TRP A 113 -6.73 -1.87 -22.39
C TRP A 113 -5.97 -2.52 -21.21
N PHE A 114 -4.85 -3.21 -21.49
CA PHE A 114 -4.03 -3.83 -20.44
C PHE A 114 -3.36 -2.78 -19.53
N SER A 115 -2.96 -1.63 -20.06
CA SER A 115 -2.43 -0.51 -19.27
C SER A 115 -3.48 0.00 -18.28
N TRP A 116 -4.72 0.20 -18.74
CA TRP A 116 -5.84 0.61 -17.88
C TRP A 116 -6.14 -0.44 -16.81
N PHE A 117 -6.23 -1.71 -17.21
CA PHE A 117 -6.45 -2.81 -16.29
C PHE A 117 -5.35 -2.87 -15.21
N SER A 118 -4.08 -2.78 -15.60
CA SER A 118 -2.94 -2.88 -14.70
C SER A 118 -2.90 -1.74 -13.68
N ALA A 119 -3.15 -0.49 -14.12
CA ALA A 119 -3.21 0.66 -13.23
C ALA A 119 -4.40 0.55 -12.24
N LEU A 120 -5.60 0.18 -12.72
CA LEU A 120 -6.77 -0.01 -11.87
C LEU A 120 -6.60 -1.18 -10.89
N ALA A 121 -5.94 -2.26 -11.31
CA ALA A 121 -5.65 -3.41 -10.45
C ALA A 121 -4.72 -2.99 -9.30
N GLU A 122 -3.66 -2.23 -9.57
CA GLU A 122 -2.76 -1.75 -8.52
C GLU A 122 -3.46 -0.76 -7.58
N ILE A 123 -4.17 0.23 -8.10
CA ILE A 123 -4.94 1.19 -7.32
C ILE A 123 -5.95 0.47 -6.42
N GLY A 124 -6.75 -0.43 -7.00
CA GLY A 124 -7.80 -1.16 -6.27
C GLY A 124 -7.24 -2.06 -5.18
N THR A 125 -6.20 -2.83 -5.49
CA THR A 125 -5.56 -3.72 -4.51
C THR A 125 -4.81 -2.95 -3.43
N GLY A 126 -4.22 -1.80 -3.74
CA GLY A 126 -3.62 -0.88 -2.77
C GLY A 126 -4.65 -0.33 -1.78
N ILE A 127 -5.82 0.11 -2.27
CA ILE A 127 -6.94 0.55 -1.42
C ILE A 127 -7.42 -0.60 -0.51
N VAL A 128 -7.59 -1.81 -1.06
CA VAL A 128 -7.99 -2.99 -0.28
C VAL A 128 -6.96 -3.28 0.81
N PHE A 129 -5.66 -3.24 0.49
CA PHE A 129 -4.57 -3.45 1.44
C PHE A 129 -4.63 -2.44 2.59
N ALA A 130 -4.84 -1.15 2.29
CA ALA A 130 -4.97 -0.10 3.28
C ALA A 130 -6.21 -0.28 4.17
N ILE A 131 -7.39 -0.58 3.58
CA ILE A 131 -8.65 -0.76 4.33
C ILE A 131 -8.59 -1.97 5.27
N VAL A 132 -8.08 -3.11 4.78
CA VAL A 132 -7.90 -4.32 5.61
C VAL A 132 -6.96 -4.04 6.77
N SER A 133 -5.89 -3.27 6.53
CA SER A 133 -4.92 -2.88 7.55
C SER A 133 -5.51 -1.97 8.61
N MET A 134 -6.35 -1.00 8.23
CA MET A 134 -7.09 -0.17 9.19
C MET A 134 -8.00 -0.99 10.10
N ARG A 135 -8.68 -2.01 9.54
CA ARG A 135 -9.53 -2.91 10.33
C ARG A 135 -8.70 -3.76 11.30
N ALA A 136 -7.57 -4.30 10.83
CA ALA A 136 -6.66 -5.09 11.67
C ALA A 136 -6.13 -4.26 12.84
N ARG A 137 -5.68 -3.02 12.60
CA ARG A 137 -5.22 -2.09 13.63
C ARG A 137 -6.30 -1.80 14.68
N ARG A 138 -7.52 -1.46 14.25
CA ARG A 138 -8.65 -1.21 15.16
C ARG A 138 -8.99 -2.42 16.04
N SER A 139 -8.83 -3.65 15.52
CA SER A 139 -9.06 -4.88 16.29
C SER A 139 -8.05 -5.03 17.40
N VAL A 140 -6.77 -4.72 17.16
CA VAL A 140 -5.72 -4.74 18.18
C VAL A 140 -5.97 -3.67 19.26
N GLU A 141 -6.32 -2.44 18.87
CA GLU A 141 -6.63 -1.35 19.80
C GLU A 141 -7.79 -1.71 20.73
N LYS A 142 -8.87 -2.32 20.19
CA LYS A 142 -10.02 -2.79 20.99
C LYS A 142 -9.65 -3.91 21.97
N ALA A 143 -8.79 -4.83 21.57
CA ALA A 143 -8.34 -5.92 22.44
C ALA A 143 -7.46 -5.44 23.59
N SER A 144 -6.71 -4.36 23.39
CA SER A 144 -5.78 -3.77 24.39
C SER A 144 -6.48 -2.84 25.39
N ALA A 145 -7.61 -2.24 25.03
CA ALA A 145 -8.31 -1.24 25.84
C ALA A 145 -8.75 -1.72 27.25
N PRO A 146 -9.25 -2.96 27.44
CA PRO A 146 -9.61 -3.46 28.79
C PRO A 146 -8.40 -3.61 29.71
N LEU A 147 -7.25 -4.01 29.18
CA LEU A 147 -6.03 -4.25 29.97
C LEU A 147 -5.46 -2.96 30.57
N LEU A 148 -5.58 -1.84 29.86
CA LEU A 148 -5.14 -0.52 30.32
C LEU A 148 -6.01 0.02 31.45
N ARG A 149 -7.28 -0.38 31.53
CA ARG A 149 -8.21 0.03 32.63
C ARG A 149 -7.95 -0.72 33.94
N LEU A 150 -7.30 -1.89 33.88
CA LEU A 150 -7.05 -2.74 35.06
C LEU A 150 -5.69 -2.42 35.72
N GLN A 151 -4.87 -1.54 35.16
CA GLN A 151 -3.63 -1.10 35.83
C GLN A 151 -3.99 -0.18 37.01
N PRO A 152 -3.67 -0.55 38.29
CA PRO A 152 -3.86 0.32 39.42
C PRO A 152 -3.08 1.63 39.19
N ARG A 153 -3.74 2.76 39.32
CA ARG A 153 -3.05 4.04 39.44
C ARG A 153 -2.18 3.96 40.70
N HIS A 154 -0.92 3.63 40.55
CA HIS A 154 0.04 3.82 41.64
C HIS A 154 -0.01 5.29 42.02
N GLY A 155 -0.72 5.59 43.11
CA GLY A 155 -0.79 6.90 43.68
C GLY A 155 0.63 7.35 44.00
N VAL A 156 1.02 8.48 43.41
CA VAL A 156 2.18 9.23 43.85
C VAL A 156 1.81 9.77 45.23
N SER A 157 2.21 9.04 46.28
CA SER A 157 2.27 9.57 47.63
C SER A 157 3.33 10.67 47.66
N ARG A 158 2.89 11.87 47.88
CA ARG A 158 3.74 13.02 48.21
C ARG A 158 4.24 12.89 49.63
#